data_a6d32b190e20c0904826e9ce0eb757ae
#
_entry.id   a6d32b190e20c0904826e9ce0eb757ae
#
_cell.length_a   1.000
_cell.length_b   1.000
_cell.length_c   1.000
_cell.angle_alpha   90.00
_cell.angle_beta   90.00
_cell.angle_gamma   90.00
#
_symmetry.space_group_name_H-M   'P 1'
#
loop_
_entity.id
_entity.type
_entity.pdbx_description
1 polymer ?
#
loop_
_entity_poly.entity_id
_entity_poly.type
_entity_poly.pdbx_seq_one_letter_code
_entity_poly.pdbx_strand_id
1 'polypeptide(L)'
;SDLIFTMYFGGGMVPYYMVLKSLGMLNNFIVFIFPNLVSVYNMILVKNYIEGMPAEIFESAKIDGANDLTVFFKMVIPLSKPIIMTIALFVAITHWNSWFDAYLFTNAQSLKTMQSILVEILNQYQTASANQAANQASQTITPDSIRMAATMIATIPIIMVYPFIQKYFVKGIMLGSVKS
;
A
#
# COMPACT_ATOMS: atom_id res chain seq x y z
N SER A 1 -12.45 18.91 -8.28
CA SER A 1 -12.89 18.08 -9.44
C SER A 1 -11.70 17.48 -10.17
N ASP A 2 -10.61 18.21 -10.37
CA ASP A 2 -9.46 17.81 -11.21
C ASP A 2 -8.67 16.61 -10.64
N LEU A 3 -8.58 16.50 -9.33
CA LEU A 3 -7.93 15.36 -8.66
C LEU A 3 -8.66 14.03 -8.91
N ILE A 4 -9.98 14.06 -9.02
CA ILE A 4 -10.80 12.86 -9.30
C ILE A 4 -10.56 12.41 -10.75
N PHE A 5 -10.41 13.35 -11.69
CA PHE A 5 -10.12 13.05 -13.07
C PHE A 5 -8.80 12.26 -13.22
N THR A 6 -7.74 12.66 -12.50
CA THR A 6 -6.45 11.96 -12.54
C THR A 6 -6.51 10.53 -12.00
N MET A 7 -7.49 10.20 -11.16
CA MET A 7 -7.69 8.85 -10.64
C MET A 7 -8.18 7.87 -11.72
N TYR A 8 -8.98 8.37 -12.67
CA TYR A 8 -9.57 7.54 -13.74
C TYR A 8 -8.77 7.58 -15.05
N PHE A 9 -7.89 8.57 -15.20
CA PHE A 9 -7.09 8.74 -16.40
C PHE A 9 -5.68 8.20 -16.19
N GLY A 10 -5.38 7.03 -16.75
CA GLY A 10 -4.05 6.41 -16.71
C GLY A 10 -3.50 6.22 -18.13
N GLY A 11 -2.25 6.59 -18.34
CA GLY A 11 -1.55 6.42 -19.64
C GLY A 11 -1.16 4.98 -19.97
N GLY A 12 -1.39 4.03 -19.05
CA GLY A 12 -0.98 2.65 -19.20
C GLY A 12 0.47 2.39 -18.77
N MET A 13 0.86 1.11 -18.81
CA MET A 13 2.13 0.63 -18.26
C MET A 13 3.35 1.13 -19.06
N VAL A 14 3.26 1.19 -20.39
CA VAL A 14 4.40 1.56 -21.24
C VAL A 14 4.80 3.02 -21.05
N PRO A 15 3.90 4.01 -21.16
CA PRO A 15 4.22 5.40 -20.84
C PRO A 15 4.74 5.58 -19.41
N TYR A 16 4.17 4.86 -18.44
CA TYR A 16 4.61 4.91 -17.05
C TYR A 16 6.07 4.44 -16.90
N TYR A 17 6.42 3.31 -17.52
CA TYR A 17 7.80 2.81 -17.55
C TYR A 17 8.76 3.81 -18.20
N MET A 18 8.35 4.42 -19.32
CA MET A 18 9.18 5.41 -20.03
C MET A 18 9.47 6.64 -19.18
N VAL A 19 8.48 7.13 -18.44
CA VAL A 19 8.65 8.26 -17.51
C VAL A 19 9.64 7.91 -16.40
N LEU A 20 9.48 6.76 -15.74
CA LEU A 20 10.40 6.32 -14.69
C LEU A 20 11.82 6.12 -15.21
N LYS A 21 11.96 5.62 -16.45
CA LYS A 21 13.26 5.48 -17.13
C LYS A 21 13.90 6.83 -17.41
N SER A 22 13.14 7.79 -17.93
CA SER A 22 13.65 9.14 -18.23
C SER A 22 14.09 9.90 -16.99
N LEU A 23 13.45 9.63 -15.83
CA LEU A 23 13.80 10.20 -14.52
C LEU A 23 14.96 9.46 -13.83
N GLY A 24 15.51 8.41 -14.45
CA GLY A 24 16.60 7.62 -13.85
C GLY A 24 16.21 6.84 -12.61
N MET A 25 14.92 6.54 -12.42
CA MET A 25 14.39 5.88 -11.22
C MET A 25 14.45 4.35 -11.30
N LEU A 26 14.71 3.78 -12.48
CA LEU A 26 14.82 2.33 -12.65
C LEU A 26 16.00 1.79 -11.85
N ASN A 27 15.82 0.58 -11.32
CA ASN A 27 16.81 -0.12 -10.51
C ASN A 27 17.31 0.68 -9.28
N ASN A 28 16.41 1.49 -8.71
CA ASN A 28 16.66 2.29 -7.52
C ASN A 28 15.49 2.13 -6.53
N PHE A 29 15.78 2.19 -5.23
CA PHE A 29 14.75 2.10 -4.19
C PHE A 29 13.67 3.19 -4.29
N ILE A 30 14.00 4.33 -4.87
CA ILE A 30 13.10 5.47 -5.12
C ILE A 30 11.88 5.08 -5.98
N VAL A 31 11.99 4.06 -6.85
CA VAL A 31 10.87 3.61 -7.69
C VAL A 31 9.68 3.08 -6.88
N PHE A 32 9.92 2.57 -5.68
CA PHE A 32 8.85 2.09 -4.80
C PHE A 32 8.15 3.23 -4.05
N ILE A 33 8.86 4.33 -3.78
CA ILE A 33 8.37 5.42 -2.94
C ILE A 33 7.74 6.52 -3.78
N PHE A 34 8.49 7.07 -4.74
CA PHE A 34 8.12 8.30 -5.43
C PHE A 34 6.78 8.24 -6.18
N PRO A 35 6.47 7.18 -6.95
CA PRO A 35 5.19 7.08 -7.64
C PRO A 35 3.98 6.94 -6.71
N ASN A 36 4.22 6.41 -5.51
CA ASN A 36 3.19 6.13 -4.52
C ASN A 36 3.05 7.22 -3.43
N LEU A 37 3.83 8.32 -3.52
CA LEU A 37 3.78 9.41 -2.53
C LEU A 37 2.41 10.06 -2.41
N VAL A 38 1.70 10.21 -3.53
CA VAL A 38 0.39 10.85 -3.56
C VAL A 38 -0.64 9.87 -4.09
N SER A 39 -1.56 9.48 -3.24
CA SER A 39 -2.74 8.71 -3.61
C SER A 39 -3.97 9.62 -3.52
N VAL A 40 -4.64 9.84 -4.65
CA VAL A 40 -5.87 10.64 -4.71
C VAL A 40 -6.95 10.04 -3.82
N TYR A 41 -7.06 8.71 -3.79
CA TYR A 41 -7.99 8.01 -2.92
C TYR A 41 -7.73 8.31 -1.43
N ASN A 42 -6.48 8.19 -0.98
CA ASN A 42 -6.12 8.49 0.40
C ASN A 42 -6.35 9.97 0.74
N MET A 43 -6.08 10.87 -0.20
CA MET A 43 -6.34 12.31 -0.04
C MET A 43 -7.84 12.60 0.16
N ILE A 44 -8.72 11.96 -0.62
CA ILE A 44 -10.17 12.10 -0.47
C ILE A 44 -10.64 11.57 0.90
N LEU A 45 -10.09 10.44 1.35
CA LEU A 45 -10.41 9.90 2.67
C LEU A 45 -10.04 10.87 3.81
N VAL A 46 -8.83 11.45 3.76
CA VAL A 46 -8.40 12.45 4.75
C VAL A 46 -9.28 13.67 4.70
N LYS A 47 -9.56 14.17 3.50
CA LYS A 47 -10.42 15.35 3.29
C LYS A 47 -11.79 15.13 3.94
N ASN A 48 -12.47 14.04 3.59
CA ASN A 48 -13.80 13.72 4.11
C ASN A 48 -13.78 13.55 5.64
N TYR A 49 -12.72 12.97 6.18
CA TYR A 49 -12.56 12.82 7.63
C TYR A 49 -12.43 14.17 8.33
N ILE A 50 -11.62 15.09 7.79
CA ILE A 50 -11.41 16.44 8.36
C ILE A 50 -12.70 17.26 8.21
N GLU A 51 -13.39 17.21 7.08
CA GLU A 51 -14.66 17.89 6.84
C GLU A 51 -15.79 17.38 7.76
N GLY A 52 -15.69 16.14 8.23
CA GLY A 52 -16.60 15.56 9.22
C GLY A 52 -16.34 15.97 10.67
N MET A 53 -15.27 16.71 10.95
CA MET A 53 -14.99 17.20 12.32
C MET A 53 -15.96 18.34 12.69
N PRO A 54 -16.37 18.44 13.98
CA PRO A 54 -17.20 19.55 14.43
C PRO A 54 -16.54 20.91 14.21
N ALA A 55 -17.27 21.84 13.60
CA ALA A 55 -16.76 23.21 13.31
C ALA A 55 -16.40 23.98 14.58
N GLU A 56 -17.10 23.71 15.68
CA GLU A 56 -16.91 24.34 16.98
C GLU A 56 -15.47 24.23 17.51
N ILE A 57 -14.77 23.10 17.17
CA ILE A 57 -13.37 22.88 17.54
C ILE A 57 -12.47 23.94 16.87
N PHE A 58 -12.74 24.26 15.62
CA PHE A 58 -11.95 25.22 14.85
C PHE A 58 -12.29 26.65 15.22
N GLU A 59 -13.56 26.91 15.51
CA GLU A 59 -14.05 28.24 15.91
C GLU A 59 -13.50 28.63 17.30
N SER A 60 -13.54 27.72 18.27
CA SER A 60 -12.98 27.96 19.59
C SER A 60 -11.47 28.26 19.55
N ALA A 61 -10.72 27.52 18.74
CA ALA A 61 -9.30 27.77 18.57
C ALA A 61 -8.98 29.14 17.95
N LYS A 62 -9.83 29.60 17.01
CA LYS A 62 -9.69 30.94 16.43
C LYS A 62 -10.01 32.04 17.42
N ILE A 63 -11.00 31.85 18.27
CA ILE A 63 -11.34 32.80 19.37
C ILE A 63 -10.16 32.91 20.34
N ASP A 64 -9.47 31.79 20.63
CA ASP A 64 -8.28 31.76 21.47
C ASP A 64 -7.01 32.34 20.77
N GLY A 65 -7.15 32.90 19.56
CA GLY A 65 -6.08 33.54 18.82
C GLY A 65 -5.07 32.55 18.20
N ALA A 66 -5.41 31.26 18.09
CA ALA A 66 -4.55 30.27 17.45
C ALA A 66 -4.45 30.52 15.94
N ASN A 67 -3.22 30.53 15.41
CA ASN A 67 -3.00 30.60 13.97
C ASN A 67 -3.26 29.23 13.32
N ASP A 68 -3.47 29.18 11.98
CA ASP A 68 -3.82 27.97 11.24
C ASP A 68 -2.78 26.85 11.40
N LEU A 69 -1.49 27.16 11.52
CA LEU A 69 -0.44 26.15 11.76
C LEU A 69 -0.58 25.54 13.16
N THR A 70 -0.91 26.34 14.16
CA THR A 70 -1.14 25.87 15.53
C THR A 70 -2.35 24.94 15.58
N VAL A 71 -3.44 25.32 14.93
CA VAL A 71 -4.65 24.50 14.79
C VAL A 71 -4.31 23.19 14.10
N PHE A 72 -3.57 23.26 12.99
CA PHE A 72 -3.19 22.07 12.22
C PHE A 72 -2.37 21.07 13.07
N PHE A 73 -1.28 21.51 13.69
CA PHE A 73 -0.39 20.60 14.43
C PHE A 73 -0.94 20.16 15.79
N LYS A 74 -1.64 21.05 16.50
CA LYS A 74 -2.11 20.75 17.87
C LYS A 74 -3.51 20.14 17.92
N MET A 75 -4.34 20.35 16.88
CA MET A 75 -5.71 19.86 16.86
C MET A 75 -5.97 18.89 15.73
N VAL A 76 -5.76 19.30 14.48
CA VAL A 76 -6.10 18.47 13.32
C VAL A 76 -5.31 17.15 13.31
N ILE A 77 -4.00 17.19 13.43
CA ILE A 77 -3.16 15.98 13.42
C ILE A 77 -3.52 15.01 14.55
N PRO A 78 -3.62 15.45 15.83
CA PRO A 78 -4.01 14.54 16.91
C PRO A 78 -5.40 13.94 16.77
N LEU A 79 -6.38 14.72 16.32
CA LEU A 79 -7.74 14.25 16.07
C LEU A 79 -7.82 13.33 14.85
N SER A 80 -6.92 13.51 13.88
CA SER A 80 -6.82 12.69 12.66
C SER A 80 -6.06 11.37 12.86
N LYS A 81 -5.58 11.04 14.05
CA LYS A 81 -4.86 9.78 14.31
C LYS A 81 -5.58 8.54 13.75
N PRO A 82 -6.91 8.36 13.87
CA PRO A 82 -7.57 7.18 13.33
C PRO A 82 -7.43 7.07 11.82
N ILE A 83 -7.66 8.17 11.08
CA ILE A 83 -7.54 8.15 9.62
C ILE A 83 -6.08 8.00 9.16
N ILE A 84 -5.12 8.63 9.86
CA ILE A 84 -3.70 8.48 9.58
C ILE A 84 -3.28 7.01 9.70
N MET A 85 -3.72 6.32 10.76
CA MET A 85 -3.43 4.89 10.94
C MET A 85 -4.09 4.01 9.87
N THR A 86 -5.29 4.36 9.41
CA THR A 86 -5.97 3.66 8.32
C THR A 86 -5.18 3.81 7.00
N ILE A 87 -4.71 5.02 6.69
CA ILE A 87 -3.90 5.27 5.49
C ILE A 87 -2.54 4.57 5.60
N ALA A 88 -1.90 4.62 6.76
CA ALA A 88 -0.65 3.91 6.99
C ALA A 88 -0.81 2.40 6.73
N LEU A 89 -1.94 1.81 7.13
CA LEU A 89 -2.27 0.43 6.81
C LEU A 89 -2.41 0.20 5.31
N PHE A 90 -3.18 1.05 4.60
CA PHE A 90 -3.36 0.90 3.16
C PHE A 90 -2.03 0.98 2.40
N VAL A 91 -1.19 1.93 2.77
CA VAL A 91 0.16 2.08 2.21
C VAL A 91 1.03 0.86 2.53
N ALA A 92 1.00 0.37 3.77
CA ALA A 92 1.76 -0.81 4.18
C ALA A 92 1.33 -2.06 3.39
N ILE A 93 0.02 -2.30 3.21
CA ILE A 93 -0.49 -3.41 2.43
C ILE A 93 -0.11 -3.28 0.95
N THR A 94 -0.20 -2.08 0.39
CA THR A 94 0.19 -1.82 -1.00
C THR A 94 1.67 -2.15 -1.23
N HIS A 95 2.54 -1.67 -0.37
CA HIS A 95 3.98 -1.97 -0.46
C HIS A 95 4.31 -3.43 -0.14
N TRP A 96 3.59 -4.06 0.79
CA TRP A 96 3.76 -5.49 1.05
C TRP A 96 3.48 -6.33 -0.20
N ASN A 97 2.47 -5.96 -0.99
CA ASN A 97 2.06 -6.67 -2.20
C ASN A 97 2.75 -6.19 -3.48
N SER A 98 3.77 -5.33 -3.41
CA SER A 98 4.43 -4.70 -4.58
C SER A 98 5.43 -5.62 -5.30
N TRP A 99 5.03 -6.85 -5.62
CA TRP A 99 5.86 -7.79 -6.36
C TRP A 99 6.07 -7.37 -7.81
N PHE A 100 5.03 -6.79 -8.43
CA PHE A 100 5.03 -6.42 -9.83
C PHE A 100 5.97 -5.24 -10.11
N ASP A 101 5.97 -4.24 -9.24
CA ASP A 101 6.88 -3.09 -9.34
C ASP A 101 8.34 -3.54 -9.20
N ALA A 102 8.62 -4.45 -8.25
CA ALA A 102 9.94 -5.03 -8.08
C ALA A 102 10.37 -5.83 -9.31
N TYR A 103 9.45 -6.62 -9.89
CA TYR A 103 9.73 -7.41 -11.09
C TYR A 103 10.00 -6.55 -12.33
N LEU A 104 9.21 -5.48 -12.52
CA LEU A 104 9.25 -4.68 -13.75
C LEU A 104 10.33 -3.59 -13.73
N PHE A 105 10.58 -2.98 -12.58
CA PHE A 105 11.43 -1.78 -12.49
C PHE A 105 12.79 -2.01 -11.84
N THR A 106 13.05 -3.20 -11.27
CA THR A 106 14.33 -3.49 -10.59
C THR A 106 14.97 -4.78 -11.10
N ASN A 107 16.29 -4.71 -11.33
CA ASN A 107 17.12 -5.88 -11.69
C ASN A 107 18.05 -6.29 -10.56
N ALA A 108 18.38 -5.38 -9.62
CA ALA A 108 19.27 -5.68 -8.51
C ALA A 108 18.63 -6.64 -7.51
N GLN A 109 19.34 -7.69 -7.14
CA GLN A 109 18.88 -8.68 -6.16
C GLN A 109 18.53 -8.04 -4.80
N SER A 110 19.26 -7.00 -4.40
CA SER A 110 19.04 -6.25 -3.16
C SER A 110 17.74 -5.44 -3.11
N LEU A 111 17.11 -5.22 -4.27
CA LEU A 111 15.85 -4.46 -4.40
C LEU A 111 14.64 -5.38 -4.58
N LYS A 112 14.83 -6.69 -4.64
CA LYS A 112 13.71 -7.64 -4.75
C LYS A 112 12.90 -7.63 -3.46
N THR A 113 11.59 -7.47 -3.60
CA THR A 113 10.66 -7.61 -2.48
C THR A 113 10.45 -9.08 -2.15
N MET A 114 10.03 -9.38 -0.92
CA MET A 114 9.73 -10.77 -0.53
C MET A 114 8.66 -11.38 -1.44
N GLN A 115 7.63 -10.62 -1.80
CA GLN A 115 6.57 -11.08 -2.70
C GLN A 115 7.11 -11.38 -4.11
N SER A 116 8.04 -10.58 -4.65
CA SER A 116 8.63 -10.85 -5.97
C SER A 116 9.48 -12.13 -5.95
N ILE A 117 10.19 -12.40 -4.87
CA ILE A 117 10.96 -13.64 -4.69
C ILE A 117 10.01 -14.84 -4.62
N LEU A 118 8.91 -14.74 -3.87
CA LEU A 118 7.92 -15.81 -3.79
C LEU A 118 7.28 -16.12 -5.14
N VAL A 119 6.94 -15.10 -5.93
CA VAL A 119 6.40 -15.26 -7.28
C VAL A 119 7.44 -15.89 -8.21
N GLU A 120 8.70 -15.49 -8.12
CA GLU A 120 9.80 -16.09 -8.90
C GLU A 120 9.97 -17.59 -8.59
N ILE A 121 9.99 -17.95 -7.31
CA ILE A 121 10.05 -19.35 -6.87
C ILE A 121 8.87 -20.14 -7.42
N LEU A 122 7.64 -19.63 -7.29
CA LEU A 122 6.44 -20.29 -7.78
C LEU A 122 6.50 -20.53 -9.30
N ASN A 123 6.94 -19.53 -10.07
CA ASN A 123 7.09 -19.64 -11.53
C ASN A 123 8.15 -20.67 -11.93
N GLN A 124 9.29 -20.69 -11.24
CA GLN A 124 10.36 -21.68 -11.49
C GLN A 124 9.85 -23.12 -11.31
N TYR A 125 9.12 -23.38 -10.24
CA TYR A 125 8.60 -24.71 -9.97
C TYR A 125 7.45 -25.11 -10.92
N GLN A 126 6.61 -24.18 -11.36
CA GLN A 126 5.59 -24.44 -12.37
C GLN A 126 6.23 -24.82 -13.72
N THR A 127 7.25 -24.10 -14.14
CA THR A 127 7.97 -24.36 -15.39
C THR A 127 8.73 -25.70 -15.34
N ALA A 128 9.37 -25.99 -14.19
CA ALA A 128 10.05 -27.25 -13.98
C ALA A 128 9.10 -28.45 -14.02
N SER A 129 7.92 -28.31 -13.40
CA SER A 129 6.89 -29.38 -13.41
C SER A 129 6.35 -29.65 -14.81
N ALA A 130 6.14 -28.61 -15.62
CA ALA A 130 5.69 -28.75 -17.01
C ALA A 130 6.72 -29.51 -17.88
N ASN A 131 8.01 -29.27 -17.63
CA ASN A 131 9.11 -29.93 -18.36
C ASN A 131 9.43 -31.35 -17.84
N GLN A 132 9.07 -31.66 -16.58
CA GLN A 132 9.36 -32.94 -15.92
C GLN A 132 8.21 -33.97 -16.00
N ALA A 133 7.06 -33.63 -16.57
CA ALA A 133 6.02 -34.61 -16.86
C ALA A 133 6.50 -35.78 -17.75
N ALA A 134 7.72 -35.67 -18.32
CA ALA A 134 8.38 -36.69 -19.11
C ALA A 134 9.31 -37.63 -18.31
N ASN A 135 9.70 -37.29 -17.07
CA ASN A 135 10.64 -38.07 -16.26
C ASN A 135 10.14 -38.23 -14.82
N GLN A 136 9.29 -39.21 -14.60
CA GLN A 136 8.86 -39.65 -13.26
C GLN A 136 10.01 -40.35 -12.55
N ALA A 137 10.77 -39.63 -11.72
CA ALA A 137 11.49 -40.24 -10.60
C ALA A 137 11.93 -39.21 -9.56
N SER A 138 11.44 -39.37 -8.35
CA SER A 138 12.02 -38.89 -7.08
C SER A 138 12.09 -37.38 -6.84
N GLN A 139 10.97 -36.67 -6.86
CA GLN A 139 10.91 -35.38 -6.15
C GLN A 139 10.05 -35.49 -4.90
N THR A 140 10.69 -35.38 -3.74
CA THR A 140 10.03 -35.36 -2.42
C THR A 140 9.25 -34.06 -2.17
N ILE A 141 9.43 -33.04 -3.02
CA ILE A 141 8.81 -31.72 -2.88
C ILE A 141 7.88 -31.49 -4.07
N THR A 142 6.60 -31.42 -3.81
CA THR A 142 5.59 -31.14 -4.84
C THR A 142 5.42 -29.63 -5.07
N PRO A 143 5.05 -29.17 -6.27
CA PRO A 143 4.71 -27.76 -6.53
C PRO A 143 3.67 -27.20 -5.57
N ASP A 144 2.72 -28.03 -5.14
CA ASP A 144 1.67 -27.64 -4.19
C ASP A 144 2.24 -27.37 -2.79
N SER A 145 3.23 -28.15 -2.34
CA SER A 145 3.89 -27.91 -1.05
C SER A 145 4.59 -26.55 -1.02
N ILE A 146 5.25 -26.17 -2.12
CA ILE A 146 5.91 -24.88 -2.25
C ILE A 146 4.90 -23.74 -2.29
N ARG A 147 3.79 -23.93 -3.02
CA ARG A 147 2.69 -22.96 -3.06
C ARG A 147 2.10 -22.72 -1.68
N MET A 148 1.85 -23.77 -0.90
CA MET A 148 1.34 -23.66 0.46
C MET A 148 2.34 -22.94 1.38
N ALA A 149 3.62 -23.30 1.32
CA ALA A 149 4.67 -22.64 2.10
C ALA A 149 4.80 -21.16 1.74
N ALA A 150 4.80 -20.80 0.45
CA ALA A 150 4.83 -19.42 -0.02
C ALA A 150 3.62 -18.62 0.48
N THR A 151 2.41 -19.22 0.43
CA THR A 151 1.20 -18.59 0.94
C THR A 151 1.29 -18.33 2.45
N MET A 152 1.80 -19.28 3.23
CA MET A 152 1.99 -19.09 4.67
C MET A 152 2.99 -17.96 4.95
N ILE A 153 4.13 -17.93 4.29
CA ILE A 153 5.14 -16.87 4.44
C ILE A 153 4.56 -15.50 4.10
N ALA A 154 3.74 -15.40 3.05
CA ALA A 154 3.10 -14.15 2.66
C ALA A 154 2.03 -13.69 3.66
N THR A 155 1.30 -14.62 4.28
CA THR A 155 0.10 -14.34 5.08
C THR A 155 0.40 -14.13 6.56
N ILE A 156 1.34 -14.86 7.14
CA ILE A 156 1.66 -14.80 8.58
C ILE A 156 1.97 -13.38 9.07
N PRO A 157 2.82 -12.57 8.39
CA PRO A 157 3.10 -11.21 8.86
C PRO A 157 1.86 -10.31 8.86
N ILE A 158 0.95 -10.49 7.91
CA ILE A 158 -0.30 -9.71 7.84
C ILE A 158 -1.19 -10.07 9.04
N ILE A 159 -1.33 -11.37 9.33
CA ILE A 159 -2.13 -11.83 10.48
C ILE A 159 -1.55 -11.32 11.80
N MET A 160 -0.22 -11.30 11.95
CA MET A 160 0.42 -10.80 13.18
C MET A 160 0.21 -9.29 13.39
N VAL A 161 0.17 -8.50 12.32
CA VAL A 161 -0.02 -7.05 12.39
C VAL A 161 -1.49 -6.66 12.57
N TYR A 162 -2.43 -7.50 12.09
CA TYR A 162 -3.86 -7.22 12.09
C TYR A 162 -4.44 -6.81 13.47
N PRO A 163 -4.16 -7.50 14.61
CA PRO A 163 -4.73 -7.14 15.90
C PRO A 163 -4.32 -5.73 16.38
N PHE A 164 -3.13 -5.28 16.01
CA PHE A 164 -2.64 -3.94 16.38
C PHE A 164 -3.39 -2.83 15.63
N ILE A 165 -3.83 -3.12 14.41
CA ILE A 165 -4.46 -2.15 13.53
C ILE A 165 -5.98 -2.14 13.75
N GLN A 166 -6.58 -3.29 14.04
CA GLN A 166 -8.03 -3.45 14.22
C GLN A 166 -8.61 -2.45 15.22
N LYS A 167 -7.92 -2.18 16.32
CA LYS A 167 -8.36 -1.22 17.34
C LYS A 167 -8.50 0.23 16.84
N TYR A 168 -7.74 0.60 15.80
CA TYR A 168 -7.83 1.93 15.20
C TYR A 168 -8.87 1.97 14.08
N PHE A 169 -9.03 0.86 13.35
CA PHE A 169 -9.95 0.75 12.23
C PHE A 169 -11.41 0.84 12.68
N VAL A 170 -11.78 0.13 13.73
CA VAL A 170 -13.14 0.15 14.28
C VAL A 170 -13.55 1.55 14.73
N LYS A 171 -12.63 2.34 15.29
CA LYS A 171 -12.92 3.71 15.72
C LYS A 171 -13.02 4.71 14.57
N GLY A 172 -12.31 4.47 13.46
CA GLY A 172 -12.27 5.39 12.31
C GLY A 172 -13.50 5.30 11.40
N ILE A 173 -14.02 4.09 11.19
CA ILE A 173 -15.16 3.87 10.27
C ILE A 173 -16.50 4.27 10.92
N MET A 174 -16.64 4.10 12.23
CA MET A 174 -17.90 4.44 12.92
C MET A 174 -18.20 5.95 12.93
N LEU A 175 -17.21 6.81 12.82
CA LEU A 175 -17.41 8.26 12.75
C LEU A 175 -17.93 8.73 11.38
N GLY A 176 -17.76 7.94 10.33
CA GLY A 176 -18.25 8.24 8.98
C GLY A 176 -19.68 7.75 8.69
N SER A 177 -20.19 6.82 9.49
CA SER A 177 -21.50 6.18 9.25
C SER A 177 -22.67 6.75 10.07
N VAL A 178 -22.43 7.69 10.99
CA VAL A 178 -23.48 8.36 11.78
C VAL A 178 -23.78 9.72 11.17
N LYS A 179 -24.32 9.72 9.97
CA LYS A 179 -25.12 10.80 9.39
C LYS A 179 -26.29 10.17 8.65
N SER A 180 -27.30 9.84 9.39
CA SER A 180 -28.69 9.72 8.92
C SER A 180 -29.58 10.47 9.90
#